data_f049060b6055a4f66f90bd6f1bb97451
#
_entry.id   f049060b6055a4f66f90bd6f1bb97451
#
_cell.length_a   1.000
_cell.length_b   1.000
_cell.length_c   1.000
_cell.angle_alpha   90.00
_cell.angle_beta   90.00
_cell.angle_gamma   90.00
#
_symmetry.space_group_name_H-M   'P 1'
#
loop_
_entity.id
_entity.type
_entity.pdbx_description
1 polymer ?
#
loop_
_entity_poly.entity_id
_entity_poly.type
_entity_poly.pdbx_seq_one_letter_code
_entity_poly.pdbx_strand_id
1 'polypeptide(L)'
;MTTVALFAMHGSIYLVMKTEGELHNRIRRWINPAIITFILCYVIFTLATLLYVPHITAAIKQEPGFFVVVVLAVLAIANIPRAVTHGRDFQAFLSSGAAMVCLMALFGIGMYPDLLYSQPHPENSLNLINAASSQKTLGIMLVIALIGLPIVLAYSVSIYWIFRGKVKLDRTSY
;
A
#
# COMPACT_ATOMS: atom_id res chain seq x y z
N MET A 1 -4.77 -6.33 10.64
CA MET A 1 -4.98 -7.55 9.83
C MET A 1 -4.96 -7.28 8.33
N THR A 2 -5.70 -6.30 7.81
CA THR A 2 -5.75 -5.95 6.37
C THR A 2 -4.37 -5.63 5.79
N THR A 3 -3.54 -4.85 6.49
CA THR A 3 -2.17 -4.48 6.07
C THR A 3 -1.27 -5.71 5.94
N VAL A 4 -1.34 -6.64 6.91
CA VAL A 4 -0.56 -7.89 6.88
C VAL A 4 -0.98 -8.75 5.69
N ALA A 5 -2.29 -8.89 5.44
CA ALA A 5 -2.83 -9.63 4.31
C ALA A 5 -2.40 -9.00 2.96
N LEU A 6 -2.41 -7.66 2.87
CA LEU A 6 -1.96 -6.91 1.70
C LEU A 6 -0.48 -7.17 1.39
N PHE A 7 0.38 -7.08 2.39
CA PHE A 7 1.81 -7.35 2.21
C PHE A 7 2.11 -8.82 1.91
N ALA A 8 1.40 -9.75 2.55
CA ALA A 8 1.54 -11.18 2.26
C ALA A 8 1.14 -11.49 0.81
N MET A 9 0.04 -10.93 0.32
CA MET A 9 -0.40 -11.05 -1.06
C MET A 9 0.62 -10.44 -2.03
N HIS A 10 1.05 -9.20 -1.82
CA HIS A 10 2.02 -8.52 -2.67
C HIS A 10 3.37 -9.26 -2.70
N GLY A 11 3.87 -9.67 -1.54
CA GLY A 11 5.10 -10.46 -1.42
C GLY A 11 5.01 -11.80 -2.13
N SER A 12 3.87 -12.50 -2.06
CA SER A 12 3.64 -13.76 -2.77
C SER A 12 3.71 -13.57 -4.29
N ILE A 13 3.10 -12.50 -4.82
CA ILE A 13 3.17 -12.15 -6.25
C ILE A 13 4.62 -11.86 -6.66
N TYR A 14 5.34 -11.06 -5.86
CA TYR A 14 6.75 -10.77 -6.10
C TYR A 14 7.63 -12.02 -6.12
N LEU A 15 7.45 -12.92 -5.15
CA LEU A 15 8.21 -14.17 -5.08
C LEU A 15 7.97 -15.07 -6.30
N VAL A 16 6.74 -15.16 -6.81
CA VAL A 16 6.46 -15.91 -8.05
C VAL A 16 7.23 -15.33 -9.24
N MET A 17 7.36 -14.02 -9.33
CA MET A 17 8.15 -13.37 -10.40
C MET A 17 9.66 -13.65 -10.28
N LYS A 18 10.15 -13.89 -9.06
CA LYS A 18 11.58 -14.02 -8.75
C LYS A 18 12.07 -15.45 -8.60
N THR A 19 11.17 -16.45 -8.60
CA THR A 19 11.52 -17.85 -8.39
C THR A 19 11.23 -18.70 -9.62
N GLU A 20 11.86 -19.88 -9.68
CA GLU A 20 11.66 -20.92 -10.71
C GLU A 20 11.52 -22.30 -10.05
N GLY A 21 11.09 -23.31 -10.83
CA GLY A 21 11.03 -24.70 -10.39
C GLY A 21 9.96 -24.99 -9.33
N GLU A 22 10.29 -25.87 -8.39
CA GLU A 22 9.35 -26.36 -7.37
C GLU A 22 8.88 -25.27 -6.42
N LEU A 23 9.80 -24.39 -6.02
CA LEU A 23 9.47 -23.24 -5.15
C LEU A 23 8.45 -22.31 -5.81
N HIS A 24 8.63 -21.99 -7.09
CA HIS A 24 7.67 -21.22 -7.86
C HIS A 24 6.27 -21.85 -7.81
N ASN A 25 6.16 -23.15 -8.09
CA ASN A 25 4.90 -23.87 -8.10
C ASN A 25 4.24 -23.92 -6.70
N ARG A 26 5.04 -24.00 -5.65
CA ARG A 26 4.57 -23.97 -4.26
C ARG A 26 3.99 -22.60 -3.91
N ILE A 27 4.72 -21.51 -4.21
CA ILE A 27 4.26 -20.14 -3.91
C ILE A 27 3.04 -19.79 -4.74
N ARG A 28 3.00 -20.19 -6.03
CA ARG A 28 1.84 -19.91 -6.90
C ARG A 28 0.53 -20.48 -6.35
N ARG A 29 0.57 -21.60 -5.65
CA ARG A 29 -0.61 -22.16 -4.96
C ARG A 29 -1.10 -21.30 -3.79
N TRP A 30 -0.20 -20.50 -3.18
CA TRP A 30 -0.54 -19.62 -2.05
C TRP A 30 -1.09 -18.26 -2.48
N ILE A 31 -0.92 -17.85 -3.75
CA ILE A 31 -1.38 -16.53 -4.22
C ILE A 31 -2.91 -16.40 -4.09
N ASN A 32 -3.68 -17.36 -4.57
CA ASN A 32 -5.14 -17.27 -4.53
C ASN A 32 -5.70 -17.19 -3.11
N PRO A 33 -5.29 -18.04 -2.14
CA PRO A 33 -5.66 -17.85 -0.75
C PRO A 33 -5.27 -16.49 -0.19
N ALA A 34 -4.08 -15.97 -0.52
CA ALA A 34 -3.62 -14.67 -0.05
C ALA A 34 -4.49 -13.52 -0.61
N ILE A 35 -4.87 -13.59 -1.90
CA ILE A 35 -5.78 -12.62 -2.52
C ILE A 35 -7.15 -12.64 -1.84
N ILE A 36 -7.72 -13.83 -1.64
CA ILE A 36 -9.03 -13.99 -0.99
C ILE A 36 -8.99 -13.44 0.43
N THR A 37 -7.96 -13.78 1.20
CA THR A 37 -7.78 -13.29 2.57
C THR A 37 -7.69 -11.76 2.58
N PHE A 38 -6.90 -11.17 1.68
CA PHE A 38 -6.79 -9.71 1.57
C PHE A 38 -8.14 -9.07 1.24
N ILE A 39 -8.86 -9.58 0.23
CA ILE A 39 -10.16 -9.02 -0.19
C ILE A 39 -11.18 -9.10 0.95
N LEU A 40 -11.26 -10.23 1.65
CA LEU A 40 -12.15 -10.39 2.81
C LEU A 40 -11.81 -9.40 3.92
N CYS A 41 -10.53 -9.31 4.31
CA CYS A 41 -10.09 -8.34 5.31
C CYS A 41 -10.38 -6.90 4.88
N TYR A 42 -10.17 -6.57 3.61
CA TYR A 42 -10.42 -5.24 3.05
C TYR A 42 -11.91 -4.89 3.10
N VAL A 43 -12.79 -5.80 2.68
CA VAL A 43 -14.25 -5.57 2.72
C VAL A 43 -14.72 -5.38 4.16
N ILE A 44 -14.31 -6.25 5.08
CA ILE A 44 -14.67 -6.14 6.50
C ILE A 44 -14.16 -4.80 7.08
N PHE A 45 -12.92 -4.44 6.79
CA PHE A 45 -12.34 -3.17 7.25
C PHE A 45 -13.08 -1.96 6.68
N THR A 46 -13.41 -1.98 5.38
CA THR A 46 -14.16 -0.90 4.73
C THR A 46 -15.56 -0.76 5.34
N LEU A 47 -16.28 -1.85 5.53
CA LEU A 47 -17.61 -1.83 6.17
C LEU A 47 -17.52 -1.31 7.60
N ALA A 48 -16.54 -1.77 8.38
CA ALA A 48 -16.32 -1.28 9.74
C ALA A 48 -16.01 0.22 9.76
N THR A 49 -15.18 0.71 8.83
CA THR A 49 -14.86 2.15 8.72
C THR A 49 -16.11 2.97 8.39
N LEU A 50 -16.94 2.51 7.46
CA LEU A 50 -18.18 3.21 7.08
C LEU A 50 -19.20 3.26 8.23
N LEU A 51 -19.27 2.23 9.06
CA LEU A 51 -20.23 2.12 10.16
C LEU A 51 -19.76 2.85 11.43
N TYR A 52 -18.48 2.73 11.78
CA TYR A 52 -17.97 3.19 13.07
C TYR A 52 -17.15 4.48 13.00
N VAL A 53 -16.69 4.90 11.81
CA VAL A 53 -15.79 6.04 11.65
C VAL A 53 -16.28 6.97 10.53
N PRO A 54 -17.52 7.53 10.63
CA PRO A 54 -18.13 8.30 9.55
C PRO A 54 -17.37 9.60 9.22
N HIS A 55 -16.60 10.16 10.15
CA HIS A 55 -15.82 11.39 9.90
C HIS A 55 -14.71 11.17 8.85
N ILE A 56 -14.11 9.99 8.75
CA ILE A 56 -13.10 9.67 7.73
C ILE A 56 -13.68 9.76 6.31
N THR A 57 -14.97 9.43 6.15
CA THR A 57 -15.63 9.47 4.83
C THR A 57 -16.16 10.87 4.49
N ALA A 58 -16.19 11.78 5.44
CA ALA A 58 -16.72 13.14 5.24
C ALA A 58 -15.87 13.91 4.22
N ALA A 59 -14.53 13.81 4.28
CA ALA A 59 -13.64 14.48 3.33
C ALA A 59 -13.91 14.05 1.88
N ILE A 60 -14.14 12.75 1.64
CA ILE A 60 -14.46 12.22 0.31
C ILE A 60 -15.83 12.70 -0.19
N LYS A 61 -16.79 12.90 0.72
CA LYS A 61 -18.12 13.42 0.37
C LYS A 61 -18.11 14.91 0.06
N GLN A 62 -17.25 15.68 0.73
CA GLN A 62 -17.13 17.13 0.52
C GLN A 62 -16.42 17.47 -0.79
N GLU A 63 -15.42 16.67 -1.15
CA GLU A 63 -14.59 16.88 -2.35
C GLU A 63 -14.74 15.69 -3.32
N PRO A 64 -15.67 15.77 -4.29
CA PRO A 64 -15.94 14.66 -5.22
C PRO A 64 -14.72 14.17 -6.00
N GLY A 65 -13.68 15.01 -6.17
CA GLY A 65 -12.42 14.63 -6.82
C GLY A 65 -11.71 13.47 -6.10
N PHE A 66 -11.85 13.35 -4.79
CA PHE A 66 -11.26 12.26 -4.02
C PHE A 66 -11.91 10.89 -4.31
N PHE A 67 -13.14 10.90 -4.83
CA PHE A 67 -13.80 9.66 -5.25
C PHE A 67 -13.06 8.94 -6.38
N VAL A 68 -12.31 9.67 -7.20
CA VAL A 68 -11.45 9.09 -8.23
C VAL A 68 -10.43 8.12 -7.61
N VAL A 69 -9.86 8.47 -6.45
CA VAL A 69 -8.90 7.59 -5.75
C VAL A 69 -9.57 6.30 -5.27
N VAL A 70 -10.83 6.38 -4.81
CA VAL A 70 -11.62 5.20 -4.42
C VAL A 70 -11.82 4.27 -5.62
N VAL A 71 -12.23 4.84 -6.76
CA VAL A 71 -12.44 4.06 -8.00
C VAL A 71 -11.14 3.41 -8.46
N LEU A 72 -10.03 4.16 -8.47
CA LEU A 72 -8.71 3.62 -8.83
C LEU A 72 -8.27 2.49 -7.88
N ALA A 73 -8.51 2.63 -6.57
CA ALA A 73 -8.21 1.58 -5.60
C ALA A 73 -8.99 0.29 -5.90
N VAL A 74 -10.30 0.40 -6.14
CA VAL A 74 -11.17 -0.74 -6.47
C VAL A 74 -10.74 -1.39 -7.78
N LEU A 75 -10.46 -0.61 -8.81
CA LEU A 75 -9.99 -1.12 -10.11
C LEU A 75 -8.63 -1.82 -9.98
N ALA A 76 -7.70 -1.25 -9.22
CA ALA A 76 -6.40 -1.86 -8.97
C ALA A 76 -6.56 -3.20 -8.23
N ILE A 77 -7.37 -3.25 -7.17
CA ILE A 77 -7.65 -4.49 -6.41
C ILE A 77 -8.32 -5.54 -7.29
N ALA A 78 -9.33 -5.16 -8.08
CA ALA A 78 -10.04 -6.08 -8.97
C ALA A 78 -9.14 -6.63 -10.10
N ASN A 79 -8.16 -5.86 -10.55
CA ASN A 79 -7.22 -6.29 -11.58
C ASN A 79 -6.20 -7.34 -11.07
N ILE A 80 -5.94 -7.43 -9.77
CA ILE A 80 -4.98 -8.39 -9.20
C ILE A 80 -5.36 -9.84 -9.53
N PRO A 81 -6.55 -10.36 -9.12
CA PRO A 81 -6.94 -11.72 -9.43
C PRO A 81 -7.04 -11.97 -10.93
N ARG A 82 -7.52 -10.99 -11.70
CA ARG A 82 -7.59 -11.06 -13.16
C ARG A 82 -6.19 -11.27 -13.78
N ALA A 83 -5.22 -10.48 -13.39
CA ALA A 83 -3.85 -10.58 -13.90
C ALA A 83 -3.21 -11.93 -13.53
N VAL A 84 -3.42 -12.39 -12.28
CA VAL A 84 -2.90 -13.69 -11.80
C VAL A 84 -3.50 -14.86 -12.58
N THR A 85 -4.80 -14.86 -12.85
CA THR A 85 -5.48 -15.92 -13.62
C THR A 85 -5.02 -15.97 -15.09
N HIS A 86 -4.62 -14.83 -15.66
CA HIS A 86 -4.08 -14.76 -17.03
C HIS A 86 -2.56 -14.98 -17.09
N GLY A 87 -1.90 -15.31 -15.96
CA GLY A 87 -0.45 -15.54 -15.93
C GLY A 87 0.40 -14.28 -16.12
N ARG A 88 -0.20 -13.09 -15.96
CA ARG A 88 0.47 -11.79 -16.11
C ARG A 88 1.01 -11.30 -14.77
N ASP A 89 2.02 -11.99 -14.23
CA ASP A 89 2.51 -11.78 -12.87
C ASP A 89 3.06 -10.35 -12.65
N PHE A 90 3.73 -9.77 -13.66
CA PHE A 90 4.19 -8.37 -13.58
C PHE A 90 3.03 -7.38 -13.48
N GLN A 91 1.95 -7.61 -14.24
CA GLN A 91 0.75 -6.76 -14.16
C GLN A 91 0.06 -6.90 -12.80
N ALA A 92 0.01 -8.11 -12.24
CA ALA A 92 -0.51 -8.34 -10.88
C ALA A 92 0.33 -7.60 -9.82
N PHE A 93 1.66 -7.63 -9.96
CA PHE A 93 2.58 -6.91 -9.10
C PHE A 93 2.34 -5.39 -9.17
N LEU A 94 2.26 -4.83 -10.36
CA LEU A 94 2.00 -3.40 -10.55
C LEU A 94 0.63 -3.00 -9.99
N SER A 95 -0.40 -3.81 -10.21
CA SER A 95 -1.75 -3.56 -9.68
C SER A 95 -1.79 -3.61 -8.16
N SER A 96 -1.09 -4.56 -7.53
CA SER A 96 -1.00 -4.62 -6.07
C SER A 96 -0.21 -3.45 -5.48
N GLY A 97 0.84 -2.97 -6.16
CA GLY A 97 1.55 -1.73 -5.80
C GLY A 97 0.65 -0.49 -5.94
N ALA A 98 -0.10 -0.38 -7.04
CA ALA A 98 -1.06 0.71 -7.24
C ALA A 98 -2.17 0.69 -6.16
N ALA A 99 -2.66 -0.49 -5.79
CA ALA A 99 -3.61 -0.63 -4.69
C ALA A 99 -3.03 -0.10 -3.37
N MET A 100 -1.77 -0.42 -3.04
CA MET A 100 -1.09 0.12 -1.84
C MET A 100 -1.05 1.64 -1.85
N VAL A 101 -0.64 2.24 -2.97
CA VAL A 101 -0.57 3.70 -3.12
C VAL A 101 -1.95 4.34 -2.94
N CYS A 102 -2.98 3.79 -3.61
CA CYS A 102 -4.35 4.30 -3.50
C CYS A 102 -4.89 4.17 -2.06
N LEU A 103 -4.65 3.04 -1.39
CA LEU A 103 -5.10 2.83 -0.01
C LEU A 103 -4.39 3.78 0.97
N MET A 104 -3.09 4.04 0.79
CA MET A 104 -2.36 5.04 1.56
C MET A 104 -2.87 6.45 1.30
N ALA A 105 -3.18 6.79 0.05
CA ALA A 105 -3.77 8.08 -0.30
C ALA A 105 -5.15 8.25 0.35
N LEU A 106 -6.02 7.23 0.30
CA LEU A 106 -7.33 7.27 0.97
C LEU A 106 -7.21 7.41 2.48
N PHE A 107 -6.24 6.74 3.10
CA PHE A 107 -5.93 6.92 4.52
C PHE A 107 -5.52 8.37 4.82
N GLY A 108 -4.59 8.93 4.04
CA GLY A 108 -4.16 10.32 4.20
C GLY A 108 -5.29 11.33 4.00
N ILE A 109 -6.14 11.15 2.99
CA ILE A 109 -7.32 11.98 2.73
C ILE A 109 -8.30 11.90 3.91
N GLY A 110 -8.56 10.69 4.41
CA GLY A 110 -9.50 10.47 5.51
C GLY A 110 -9.02 11.03 6.84
N MET A 111 -7.70 11.11 7.05
CA MET A 111 -7.08 11.69 8.26
C MET A 111 -6.95 13.21 8.20
N TYR A 112 -7.00 13.82 7.01
CA TYR A 112 -6.83 15.25 6.86
C TYR A 112 -8.10 16.02 7.31
N PRO A 113 -7.98 17.15 8.08
CA PRO A 113 -6.75 17.73 8.62
C PRO A 113 -6.32 17.15 9.98
N ASP A 114 -7.13 16.27 10.59
CA ASP A 114 -6.93 15.77 11.94
C ASP A 114 -6.02 14.53 11.93
N LEU A 115 -4.93 14.58 12.69
CA LEU A 115 -4.04 13.42 12.91
C LEU A 115 -4.61 12.45 13.95
N LEU A 116 -5.23 13.02 15.00
CA LEU A 116 -5.92 12.29 16.05
C LEU A 116 -7.25 12.98 16.33
N TYR A 117 -8.32 12.30 15.98
CA TYR A 117 -9.68 12.81 16.24
C TYR A 117 -10.09 12.53 17.68
N SER A 118 -10.45 13.56 18.43
CA SER A 118 -10.90 13.44 19.82
C SER A 118 -12.41 13.25 19.90
N GLN A 119 -12.86 12.33 20.74
CA GLN A 119 -14.25 12.13 21.12
C GLN A 119 -14.35 12.08 22.66
N PRO A 120 -15.37 12.70 23.25
CA PRO A 120 -16.54 13.38 22.67
C PRO A 120 -16.29 14.85 22.31
N HIS A 121 -15.06 15.38 22.49
CA HIS A 121 -14.69 16.79 22.32
C HIS A 121 -13.83 16.99 21.06
N PRO A 122 -14.43 17.23 19.87
CA PRO A 122 -13.68 17.42 18.61
C PRO A 122 -12.69 18.61 18.64
N GLU A 123 -12.95 19.61 19.46
CA GLU A 123 -12.09 20.79 19.67
C GLU A 123 -10.69 20.43 20.22
N ASN A 124 -10.58 19.27 20.86
CA ASN A 124 -9.31 18.76 21.42
C ASN A 124 -8.55 17.87 20.40
N SER A 125 -9.01 17.78 19.15
CA SER A 125 -8.33 17.00 18.11
C SER A 125 -6.94 17.57 17.81
N LEU A 126 -5.98 16.67 17.61
CA LEU A 126 -4.66 17.05 17.10
C LEU A 126 -4.69 17.08 15.58
N ASN A 127 -4.49 18.26 15.03
CA ASN A 127 -4.47 18.49 13.59
C ASN A 127 -3.08 18.90 13.10
N LEU A 128 -2.91 18.95 11.77
CA LEU A 128 -1.65 19.29 11.12
C LEU A 128 -1.10 20.66 11.53
N ILE A 129 -1.95 21.56 12.00
CA ILE A 129 -1.54 22.94 12.36
C ILE A 129 -1.13 23.01 13.83
N ASN A 130 -1.99 22.49 14.75
CA ASN A 130 -1.74 22.60 16.18
C ASN A 130 -0.68 21.63 16.71
N ALA A 131 -0.44 20.52 16.00
CA ALA A 131 0.60 19.53 16.32
C ALA A 131 1.91 19.76 15.53
N ALA A 132 1.96 20.78 14.64
CA ALA A 132 3.14 21.05 13.83
C ALA A 132 4.30 21.58 14.67
N SER A 133 5.51 21.13 14.32
CA SER A 133 6.74 21.69 14.88
C SER A 133 6.98 23.12 14.40
N SER A 134 7.98 23.80 14.97
CA SER A 134 8.31 25.17 14.56
C SER A 134 8.67 25.23 13.07
N GLN A 135 8.36 26.38 12.43
CA GLN A 135 8.63 26.58 11.01
C GLN A 135 10.11 26.38 10.63
N LYS A 136 11.02 26.76 11.54
CA LYS A 136 12.47 26.53 11.36
C LYS A 136 12.78 25.03 11.33
N THR A 137 12.22 24.26 12.25
CA THR A 137 12.40 22.79 12.29
C THR A 137 11.84 22.12 11.04
N LEU A 138 10.63 22.51 10.61
CA LEU A 138 10.02 21.98 9.38
C LEU A 138 10.87 22.31 8.15
N GLY A 139 11.46 23.52 8.07
CA GLY A 139 12.37 23.89 6.98
C GLY A 139 13.63 23.02 6.95
N ILE A 140 14.25 22.76 8.10
CA ILE A 140 15.42 21.87 8.19
C ILE A 140 15.06 20.44 7.79
N MET A 141 13.91 19.92 8.28
CA MET A 141 13.43 18.59 7.92
C MET A 141 13.17 18.47 6.41
N LEU A 142 12.60 19.51 5.79
CA LEU A 142 12.38 19.54 4.34
C LEU A 142 13.71 19.43 3.57
N VAL A 143 14.74 20.19 3.96
CA VAL A 143 16.06 20.13 3.32
C VAL A 143 16.68 18.75 3.46
N ILE A 144 16.64 18.16 4.66
CA ILE A 144 17.12 16.79 4.89
C ILE A 144 16.38 15.77 4.01
N ALA A 145 15.06 15.90 3.92
CA ALA A 145 14.24 15.02 3.09
C ALA A 145 14.57 15.16 1.59
N LEU A 146 14.74 16.40 1.10
CA LEU A 146 15.08 16.67 -0.30
C LEU A 146 16.45 16.12 -0.71
N ILE A 147 17.39 16.03 0.23
CA ILE A 147 18.71 15.44 -0.01
C ILE A 147 18.68 13.93 0.20
N GLY A 148 18.09 13.47 1.30
CA GLY A 148 18.10 12.06 1.69
C GLY A 148 17.24 11.18 0.79
N LEU A 149 16.06 11.65 0.38
CA LEU A 149 15.14 10.86 -0.44
C LEU A 149 15.75 10.46 -1.80
N PRO A 150 16.36 11.35 -2.59
CA PRO A 150 17.04 10.97 -3.83
C PRO A 150 18.15 9.94 -3.62
N ILE A 151 18.93 10.04 -2.54
CA ILE A 151 19.99 9.08 -2.23
C ILE A 151 19.41 7.69 -1.96
N VAL A 152 18.36 7.60 -1.13
CA VAL A 152 17.67 6.34 -0.82
C VAL A 152 17.03 5.75 -2.07
N LEU A 153 16.39 6.57 -2.91
CA LEU A 153 15.81 6.13 -4.17
C LEU A 153 16.88 5.60 -5.13
N ALA A 154 17.98 6.32 -5.30
CA ALA A 154 19.09 5.89 -6.15
C ALA A 154 19.68 4.55 -5.69
N TYR A 155 19.92 4.40 -4.37
CA TYR A 155 20.34 3.14 -3.78
C TYR A 155 19.35 2.01 -4.06
N SER A 156 18.06 2.24 -3.77
CA SER A 156 17.02 1.23 -3.97
C SER A 156 16.92 0.80 -5.43
N VAL A 157 16.89 1.75 -6.37
CA VAL A 157 16.87 1.47 -7.81
C VAL A 157 18.11 0.67 -8.22
N SER A 158 19.29 1.02 -7.73
CA SER A 158 20.54 0.31 -8.03
C SER A 158 20.48 -1.15 -7.56
N ILE A 159 20.02 -1.39 -6.33
CA ILE A 159 19.87 -2.74 -5.79
C ILE A 159 18.88 -3.55 -6.63
N TYR A 160 17.70 -3.00 -6.92
CA TYR A 160 16.71 -3.70 -7.75
C TYR A 160 17.21 -3.96 -9.18
N TRP A 161 18.03 -3.06 -9.72
CA TRP A 161 18.62 -3.24 -11.05
C TRP A 161 19.70 -4.32 -11.07
N ILE A 162 20.56 -4.38 -10.05
CA ILE A 162 21.59 -5.42 -9.90
C ILE A 162 20.94 -6.80 -9.74
N PHE A 163 19.93 -6.92 -8.88
CA PHE A 163 19.23 -8.18 -8.57
C PHE A 163 17.95 -8.39 -9.40
N ARG A 164 17.87 -7.83 -10.62
CA ARG A 164 16.67 -7.90 -11.47
C ARG A 164 16.32 -9.29 -12.01
N GLY A 165 17.28 -10.23 -12.01
CA GLY A 165 17.08 -11.60 -12.49
C GLY A 165 16.22 -12.47 -11.58
N LYS A 166 15.87 -13.67 -12.07
CA LYS A 166 15.28 -14.73 -11.25
C LYS A 166 16.38 -15.42 -10.45
N VAL A 167 16.05 -15.79 -9.22
CA VAL A 167 16.97 -16.55 -8.35
C VAL A 167 17.04 -17.99 -8.86
N LYS A 168 18.22 -18.41 -9.27
CA LYS A 168 18.53 -19.81 -9.61
C LYS A 168 19.26 -20.43 -8.43
N LEU A 169 18.71 -21.51 -7.90
CA LEU A 169 19.39 -22.33 -6.88
C LEU A 169 20.26 -23.34 -7.60
N ASP A 170 21.56 -23.13 -7.54
CA ASP A 170 22.56 -24.11 -8.00
C ASP A 170 22.95 -25.07 -6.87
N ARG A 171 23.47 -26.24 -7.22
CA ARG A 171 23.94 -27.25 -6.23
C ARG A 171 25.05 -26.76 -5.29
N THR A 172 25.64 -25.61 -5.63
CA THR A 172 26.70 -24.94 -4.84
C THR A 172 26.15 -23.83 -3.94
N SER A 173 24.80 -23.64 -3.87
CA SER A 173 24.18 -22.60 -3.07
C SER A 173 24.04 -22.94 -1.58
N TYR A 174 24.57 -24.09 -1.13
CA TYR A 174 24.66 -24.56 0.26
C TYR A 174 26.04 -25.13 0.52
#